data_43db30f7844e9b130897df2260cd1545
#
_entry.id   43db30f7844e9b130897df2260cd1545
#
_cell.length_a   1.000
_cell.length_b   1.000
_cell.length_c   1.000
_cell.angle_alpha   90.00
_cell.angle_beta   90.00
_cell.angle_gamma   90.00
#
_symmetry.space_group_name_H-M   'P 1'
#
loop_
_entity.id
_entity.type
_entity.pdbx_description
1 polymer ?
#
loop_
_entity_poly.entity_id
_entity_poly.type
_entity_poly.pdbx_seq_one_letter_code
_entity_poly.pdbx_strand_id
1 'polypeptide(L)'
;VISLSDFSHTHTPQSLAVSVKDLGLTYTTSIDKKPTLKARIKSLGRGKKHTRIVKALNDVSVDVHYGTVLGIIGSNGAGKSSLMRVISGIVPPTQGRVEVYGSVSTLLALGVGFNPSMTGRDNVYLGGLAAGMSREDIDKNFDAIAAFSELGEAIDAPMRTYSSGMYARLAFSVAAVVEPDILIIDEALSTGDAKFKEKSLNRIKELRTADRALILVSHALATIEDICNEVIWLDKGKLMARGNPTEVIASYREFVNARKSASSDEDV
;
A
#
# COMPACT_ATOMS: atom_id res chain seq x y z
N VAL A 1 -27.46 -16.06 -0.06
CA VAL A 1 -27.05 -15.86 -1.46
C VAL A 1 -27.21 -14.37 -1.72
N ILE A 2 -26.13 -13.59 -1.60
CA ILE A 2 -26.11 -12.16 -1.92
C ILE A 2 -25.74 -12.07 -3.40
N SER A 3 -26.64 -11.50 -4.20
CA SER A 3 -26.44 -11.26 -5.63
C SER A 3 -25.40 -10.16 -5.82
N LEU A 4 -24.34 -10.45 -6.58
CA LEU A 4 -23.23 -9.51 -6.89
C LEU A 4 -23.53 -8.56 -8.08
N SER A 5 -24.81 -8.37 -8.45
CA SER A 5 -25.18 -7.67 -9.68
C SER A 5 -25.57 -6.20 -9.55
N ASP A 6 -25.41 -5.55 -8.36
CA ASP A 6 -25.90 -4.18 -8.15
C ASP A 6 -24.88 -3.23 -7.51
N PHE A 7 -23.61 -3.28 -7.92
CA PHE A 7 -22.58 -2.34 -7.43
C PHE A 7 -22.16 -1.31 -8.47
N SER A 8 -23.11 -0.62 -9.10
CA SER A 8 -22.86 0.71 -9.63
C SER A 8 -23.08 1.73 -8.50
N HIS A 9 -22.19 1.75 -7.50
CA HIS A 9 -22.28 2.74 -6.44
C HIS A 9 -21.69 4.06 -6.91
N THR A 10 -22.56 5.00 -7.29
CA THR A 10 -22.22 6.42 -7.28
C THR A 10 -22.10 6.84 -5.81
N HIS A 11 -20.88 6.78 -5.26
CA HIS A 11 -20.61 7.28 -3.92
C HIS A 11 -20.79 8.80 -3.90
N THR A 12 -21.57 9.32 -2.95
CA THR A 12 -21.69 10.76 -2.79
C THR A 12 -20.38 11.32 -2.25
N PRO A 13 -19.90 12.46 -2.77
CA PRO A 13 -18.78 13.16 -2.17
C PRO A 13 -19.01 13.33 -0.67
N GLN A 14 -17.99 13.06 0.16
CA GLN A 14 -18.04 13.08 1.63
C GLN A 14 -18.65 11.84 2.31
N SER A 15 -19.14 10.81 1.60
CA SER A 15 -19.44 9.54 2.26
C SER A 15 -18.13 8.85 2.70
N LEU A 16 -18.22 8.07 3.78
CA LEU A 16 -17.05 7.39 4.36
C LEU A 16 -16.58 6.25 3.46
N ALA A 17 -15.31 6.25 3.11
CA ALA A 17 -14.66 5.18 2.35
C ALA A 17 -13.90 4.21 3.28
N VAL A 18 -13.17 4.75 4.27
CA VAL A 18 -12.45 3.95 5.27
C VAL A 18 -12.61 4.58 6.64
N SER A 19 -12.94 3.77 7.65
CA SER A 19 -12.92 4.18 9.05
C SER A 19 -11.95 3.32 9.84
N VAL A 20 -10.99 3.95 10.46
CA VAL A 20 -10.01 3.34 11.36
C VAL A 20 -10.25 3.89 12.76
N LYS A 21 -10.53 3.03 13.74
CA LYS A 21 -10.80 3.44 15.13
C LYS A 21 -9.93 2.68 16.12
N ASP A 22 -9.18 3.43 16.93
CA ASP A 22 -8.34 2.97 18.04
C ASP A 22 -7.41 1.81 17.62
N LEU A 23 -6.87 1.91 16.40
CA LEU A 23 -6.12 0.84 15.74
C LEU A 23 -4.79 0.59 16.44
N GLY A 24 -4.62 -0.61 16.96
CA GLY A 24 -3.35 -1.15 17.41
C GLY A 24 -2.94 -2.36 16.58
N LEU A 25 -1.65 -2.41 16.22
CA LEU A 25 -1.06 -3.58 15.57
C LEU A 25 0.26 -3.96 16.24
N THR A 26 0.33 -5.21 16.69
CA THR A 26 1.50 -5.76 17.34
C THR A 26 1.98 -7.00 16.60
N TYR A 27 3.22 -6.97 16.13
CA TYR A 27 3.89 -8.14 15.57
C TYR A 27 4.63 -8.90 16.64
N THR A 28 4.40 -10.21 16.69
CA THR A 28 5.09 -11.13 17.59
C THR A 28 6.00 -12.03 16.76
N THR A 29 7.31 -11.86 16.87
CA THR A 29 8.30 -12.65 16.13
C THR A 29 9.08 -13.53 17.10
N SER A 30 9.10 -14.85 16.87
CA SER A 30 9.96 -15.76 17.59
C SER A 30 11.39 -15.69 17.02
N ILE A 31 12.38 -15.36 17.86
CA ILE A 31 13.80 -15.23 17.46
C ILE A 31 14.53 -16.58 17.55
N ASP A 32 13.82 -17.66 17.83
CA ASP A 32 14.47 -18.97 17.95
C ASP A 32 15.07 -19.38 16.58
N LYS A 33 16.40 -19.35 16.47
CA LYS A 33 17.13 -20.12 15.46
C LYS A 33 16.68 -21.56 15.62
N LYS A 34 16.24 -22.23 14.53
CA LYS A 34 15.84 -23.65 14.58
C LYS A 34 16.91 -24.43 15.34
N PRO A 35 16.61 -24.96 16.54
CA PRO A 35 17.62 -25.66 17.34
C PRO A 35 18.07 -26.91 16.55
N THR A 36 19.38 -27.10 16.44
CA THR A 36 19.94 -28.35 15.92
C THR A 36 19.42 -29.53 16.75
N LEU A 37 19.25 -30.71 16.15
CA LEU A 37 18.74 -31.92 16.82
C LEU A 37 19.42 -32.18 18.16
N LYS A 38 20.74 -31.91 18.29
CA LYS A 38 21.51 -32.03 19.56
C LYS A 38 21.07 -31.01 20.59
N ALA A 39 20.66 -29.80 20.22
CA ALA A 39 20.17 -28.78 21.14
C ALA A 39 18.76 -29.12 21.67
N ARG A 40 17.91 -29.78 20.84
CA ARG A 40 16.59 -30.26 21.25
C ARG A 40 16.64 -31.32 22.35
N ILE A 41 17.59 -32.23 22.28
CA ILE A 41 17.76 -33.31 23.28
C ILE A 41 18.27 -32.74 24.65
N LYS A 42 19.09 -31.67 24.59
CA LYS A 42 19.66 -31.05 25.79
C LYS A 42 18.71 -30.07 26.48
N SER A 43 17.63 -29.61 25.80
CA SER A 43 16.64 -28.65 26.32
C SER A 43 15.32 -29.29 26.71
N LEU A 44 15.30 -30.57 27.09
CA LEU A 44 14.11 -31.21 27.64
C LEU A 44 13.70 -30.48 28.93
N GLY A 45 12.86 -29.45 28.76
CA GLY A 45 12.11 -28.91 29.90
C GLY A 45 12.05 -27.40 30.11
N ARG A 46 12.89 -26.54 29.50
CA ARG A 46 12.84 -25.09 29.76
C ARG A 46 13.43 -24.21 28.66
N GLY A 47 12.87 -24.24 27.48
CA GLY A 47 13.16 -23.24 26.46
C GLY A 47 12.30 -21.98 26.67
N LYS A 48 12.82 -20.91 27.25
CA LYS A 48 12.19 -19.59 27.16
C LYS A 48 12.23 -19.18 25.69
N LYS A 49 11.09 -19.20 24.99
CA LYS A 49 10.96 -18.61 23.66
C LYS A 49 11.27 -17.11 23.75
N HIS A 50 12.37 -16.69 23.17
CA HIS A 50 12.65 -15.27 23.03
C HIS A 50 11.72 -14.70 21.96
N THR A 51 10.63 -14.11 22.40
CA THR A 51 9.63 -13.47 21.57
C THR A 51 9.93 -11.98 21.52
N ARG A 52 10.16 -11.45 20.34
CA ARG A 52 10.25 -10.01 20.13
C ARG A 52 8.86 -9.48 19.80
N ILE A 53 8.39 -8.56 20.60
CA ILE A 53 7.11 -7.86 20.41
C ILE A 53 7.42 -6.48 19.83
N VAL A 54 6.82 -6.17 18.67
CA VAL A 54 6.96 -4.86 18.00
C VAL A 54 5.57 -4.26 17.85
N LYS A 55 5.27 -3.19 18.57
CA LYS A 55 4.07 -2.40 18.39
C LYS A 55 4.25 -1.52 17.16
N ALA A 56 3.66 -1.92 16.04
CA ALA A 56 3.76 -1.21 14.78
C ALA A 56 2.76 -0.06 14.66
N LEU A 57 1.58 -0.20 15.29
CA LEU A 57 0.57 0.84 15.41
C LEU A 57 0.06 0.87 16.85
N ASN A 58 -0.24 2.05 17.35
CA ASN A 58 -0.63 2.29 18.71
C ASN A 58 -1.66 3.44 18.76
N ASP A 59 -2.92 3.06 18.87
CA ASP A 59 -4.05 3.99 19.01
C ASP A 59 -4.18 4.98 17.84
N VAL A 60 -4.26 4.45 16.60
CA VAL A 60 -4.42 5.27 15.39
C VAL A 60 -5.89 5.30 15.01
N SER A 61 -6.46 6.51 14.93
CA SER A 61 -7.84 6.74 14.45
C SER A 61 -7.81 7.72 13.28
N VAL A 62 -8.41 7.32 12.15
CA VAL A 62 -8.51 8.13 10.94
C VAL A 62 -9.69 7.69 10.09
N ASP A 63 -10.50 8.65 9.65
CA ASP A 63 -11.58 8.44 8.70
C ASP A 63 -11.16 9.00 7.34
N VAL A 64 -11.37 8.26 6.26
CA VAL A 64 -11.09 8.67 4.87
C VAL A 64 -12.42 8.71 4.13
N HIS A 65 -12.71 9.83 3.49
CA HIS A 65 -13.95 10.02 2.74
C HIS A 65 -13.68 9.84 1.23
N TYR A 66 -14.72 9.53 0.48
CA TYR A 66 -14.65 9.58 -0.97
C TYR A 66 -14.30 10.99 -1.45
N GLY A 67 -13.53 11.10 -2.52
CA GLY A 67 -12.91 12.36 -2.97
C GLY A 67 -11.62 12.73 -2.26
N THR A 68 -11.22 11.99 -1.20
CA THR A 68 -9.96 12.22 -0.51
C THR A 68 -8.80 11.52 -1.21
N VAL A 69 -7.71 12.25 -1.40
CA VAL A 69 -6.39 11.71 -1.70
C VAL A 69 -5.53 11.90 -0.45
N LEU A 70 -5.48 10.84 0.37
CA LEU A 70 -4.78 10.85 1.65
C LEU A 70 -3.31 10.51 1.46
N GLY A 71 -2.41 11.43 1.78
CA GLY A 71 -0.98 11.18 1.89
C GLY A 71 -0.61 10.63 3.28
N ILE A 72 0.26 9.62 3.34
CA ILE A 72 0.78 9.10 4.61
C ILE A 72 2.29 9.34 4.63
N ILE A 73 2.76 10.21 5.53
CA ILE A 73 4.18 10.52 5.71
C ILE A 73 4.71 10.05 7.07
N GLY A 74 6.03 9.98 7.18
CA GLY A 74 6.73 9.58 8.41
C GLY A 74 8.03 8.84 8.10
N SER A 75 8.89 8.71 9.11
CA SER A 75 10.18 8.00 9.00
C SER A 75 10.03 6.51 8.70
N ASN A 76 11.15 5.85 8.34
CA ASN A 76 11.17 4.39 8.23
C ASN A 76 10.80 3.75 9.57
N GLY A 77 9.91 2.75 9.54
CA GLY A 77 9.40 2.13 10.78
C GLY A 77 8.31 2.93 11.50
N ALA A 78 7.82 4.06 10.96
CA ALA A 78 6.75 4.85 11.57
C ALA A 78 5.39 4.13 11.63
N GLY A 79 5.20 3.04 10.87
CA GLY A 79 3.95 2.30 10.83
C GLY A 79 3.16 2.43 9.53
N LYS A 80 3.63 3.21 8.54
CA LYS A 80 2.93 3.50 7.28
C LYS A 80 2.47 2.23 6.55
N SER A 81 3.40 1.33 6.22
CA SER A 81 3.07 0.08 5.53
C SER A 81 2.21 -0.86 6.39
N SER A 82 2.31 -0.77 7.72
CA SER A 82 1.45 -1.53 8.64
C SER A 82 0.01 -1.03 8.59
N LEU A 83 -0.20 0.28 8.60
CA LEU A 83 -1.53 0.88 8.46
C LEU A 83 -2.19 0.48 7.14
N MET A 84 -1.45 0.59 6.04
CA MET A 84 -1.97 0.20 4.72
C MET A 84 -2.33 -1.28 4.65
N ARG A 85 -1.49 -2.19 5.21
CA ARG A 85 -1.80 -3.63 5.25
C ARG A 85 -3.06 -3.95 6.03
N VAL A 86 -3.34 -3.21 7.10
CA VAL A 86 -4.58 -3.40 7.86
C VAL A 86 -5.78 -2.88 7.08
N ILE A 87 -5.69 -1.68 6.47
CA ILE A 87 -6.76 -1.13 5.63
C ILE A 87 -7.06 -2.04 4.43
N SER A 88 -6.02 -2.64 3.83
CA SER A 88 -6.16 -3.60 2.71
C SER A 88 -6.65 -4.99 3.14
N GLY A 89 -6.91 -5.23 4.43
CA GLY A 89 -7.33 -6.54 4.93
C GLY A 89 -6.25 -7.64 4.89
N ILE A 90 -4.98 -7.29 4.58
CA ILE A 90 -3.87 -8.25 4.52
C ILE A 90 -3.47 -8.74 5.92
N VAL A 91 -3.58 -7.87 6.92
CA VAL A 91 -3.24 -8.18 8.31
C VAL A 91 -4.40 -7.74 9.21
N PRO A 92 -4.94 -8.61 10.04
CA PRO A 92 -5.97 -8.21 11.01
C PRO A 92 -5.38 -7.30 12.09
N PRO A 93 -6.14 -6.31 12.60
CA PRO A 93 -5.72 -5.49 13.73
C PRO A 93 -5.61 -6.34 15.01
N THR A 94 -4.70 -5.96 15.94
CA THR A 94 -4.64 -6.57 17.28
C THR A 94 -5.53 -5.86 18.28
N GLN A 95 -5.87 -4.60 18.02
CA GLN A 95 -6.81 -3.77 18.78
C GLN A 95 -7.53 -2.81 17.85
N GLY A 96 -8.71 -2.34 18.27
CA GLY A 96 -9.53 -1.43 17.49
C GLY A 96 -10.22 -2.13 16.31
N ARG A 97 -10.65 -1.33 15.33
CA ARG A 97 -11.36 -1.84 14.15
C ARG A 97 -11.07 -1.01 12.92
N VAL A 98 -11.19 -1.65 11.75
CA VAL A 98 -11.16 -0.99 10.45
C VAL A 98 -12.39 -1.42 9.66
N GLU A 99 -13.11 -0.44 9.16
CA GLU A 99 -14.30 -0.62 8.33
C GLU A 99 -14.00 -0.01 6.96
N VAL A 100 -14.29 -0.75 5.90
CA VAL A 100 -14.00 -0.36 4.51
C VAL A 100 -15.30 -0.45 3.72
N TYR A 101 -15.66 0.62 3.05
CA TYR A 101 -16.93 0.77 2.33
C TYR A 101 -16.66 0.88 0.83
N GLY A 102 -16.41 -0.23 0.17
CA GLY A 102 -16.13 -0.32 -1.27
C GLY A 102 -15.06 -1.35 -1.61
N SER A 103 -14.78 -1.47 -2.90
CA SER A 103 -13.74 -2.33 -3.43
C SER A 103 -12.35 -1.70 -3.19
N VAL A 104 -11.40 -2.50 -2.69
CA VAL A 104 -10.02 -2.05 -2.44
C VAL A 104 -9.08 -2.70 -3.43
N SER A 105 -8.31 -1.89 -4.15
CA SER A 105 -7.13 -2.36 -4.86
C SER A 105 -5.88 -1.78 -4.23
N THR A 106 -4.83 -2.59 -4.17
CA THR A 106 -3.58 -2.18 -3.54
C THR A 106 -2.39 -2.43 -4.44
N LEU A 107 -1.57 -1.40 -4.58
CA LEU A 107 -0.23 -1.51 -5.19
C LEU A 107 0.85 -1.90 -4.16
N LEU A 108 0.46 -2.12 -2.88
CA LEU A 108 1.35 -2.61 -1.80
C LEU A 108 2.01 -3.95 -2.12
N ALA A 109 1.28 -4.77 -2.83
CA ALA A 109 1.72 -6.09 -3.23
C ALA A 109 1.68 -6.14 -4.76
N LEU A 110 2.49 -5.30 -5.42
CA LEU A 110 2.62 -5.32 -6.87
C LEU A 110 2.76 -6.76 -7.36
N GLY A 111 1.77 -7.21 -8.17
CA GLY A 111 1.76 -8.56 -8.70
C GLY A 111 1.27 -9.64 -7.72
N VAL A 112 0.48 -9.31 -6.68
CA VAL A 112 -0.28 -10.34 -5.95
C VAL A 112 -1.12 -11.13 -6.96
N GLY A 113 -1.01 -12.44 -6.88
CA GLY A 113 -1.61 -13.35 -7.86
C GLY A 113 -0.74 -13.63 -9.07
N PHE A 114 0.33 -12.88 -9.31
CA PHE A 114 1.22 -13.13 -10.45
C PHE A 114 2.01 -14.42 -10.28
N ASN A 115 2.08 -15.20 -11.35
CA ASN A 115 2.88 -16.41 -11.43
C ASN A 115 4.07 -16.18 -12.37
N PRO A 116 5.31 -16.14 -11.86
CA PRO A 116 6.49 -15.88 -12.69
C PRO A 116 6.72 -16.90 -13.81
N SER A 117 6.15 -18.10 -13.70
CA SER A 117 6.28 -19.17 -14.73
C SER A 117 5.33 -18.97 -15.92
N MET A 118 4.33 -18.09 -15.78
CA MET A 118 3.36 -17.75 -16.81
C MET A 118 3.79 -16.49 -17.55
N THR A 119 3.18 -16.24 -18.71
CA THR A 119 3.44 -15.04 -19.51
C THR A 119 2.90 -13.78 -18.83
N GLY A 120 3.37 -12.60 -19.27
CA GLY A 120 2.76 -11.33 -18.83
C GLY A 120 1.29 -11.26 -19.18
N ARG A 121 0.90 -11.75 -20.37
CA ARG A 121 -0.50 -11.87 -20.80
C ARG A 121 -1.33 -12.65 -19.79
N ASP A 122 -0.91 -13.86 -19.43
CA ASP A 122 -1.60 -14.69 -18.45
C ASP A 122 -1.69 -13.99 -17.09
N ASN A 123 -0.65 -13.26 -16.71
CA ASN A 123 -0.59 -12.52 -15.45
C ASN A 123 -1.50 -11.29 -15.44
N VAL A 124 -1.83 -10.69 -16.59
CA VAL A 124 -2.89 -9.68 -16.67
C VAL A 124 -4.23 -10.28 -16.23
N TYR A 125 -4.56 -11.49 -16.70
CA TYR A 125 -5.79 -12.17 -16.26
C TYR A 125 -5.73 -12.54 -14.78
N LEU A 126 -4.63 -13.10 -14.32
CA LEU A 126 -4.48 -13.45 -12.90
C LEU A 126 -4.63 -12.24 -11.99
N GLY A 127 -3.96 -11.14 -12.33
CA GLY A 127 -4.01 -9.89 -11.56
C GLY A 127 -5.39 -9.22 -11.60
N GLY A 128 -6.02 -9.17 -12.77
CA GLY A 128 -7.36 -8.63 -12.93
C GLY A 128 -8.42 -9.42 -12.13
N LEU A 129 -8.39 -10.75 -12.23
CA LEU A 129 -9.27 -11.62 -11.43
C LEU A 129 -9.01 -11.48 -9.93
N ALA A 130 -7.74 -11.41 -9.50
CA ALA A 130 -7.39 -11.20 -8.10
C ALA A 130 -7.86 -9.81 -7.58
N ALA A 131 -7.95 -8.82 -8.48
CA ALA A 131 -8.49 -7.50 -8.17
C ALA A 131 -10.03 -7.41 -8.30
N GLY A 132 -10.71 -8.53 -8.59
CA GLY A 132 -12.16 -8.61 -8.64
C GLY A 132 -12.80 -8.31 -9.99
N MET A 133 -12.01 -8.14 -11.07
CA MET A 133 -12.55 -7.99 -12.43
C MET A 133 -13.16 -9.29 -12.93
N SER A 134 -14.21 -9.19 -13.75
CA SER A 134 -14.68 -10.32 -14.54
C SER A 134 -13.73 -10.59 -15.71
N ARG A 135 -13.76 -11.81 -16.27
CA ARG A 135 -12.96 -12.13 -17.45
C ARG A 135 -13.31 -11.22 -18.64
N GLU A 136 -14.59 -10.93 -18.80
CA GLU A 136 -15.07 -10.04 -19.87
C GLU A 136 -14.52 -8.62 -19.74
N ASP A 137 -14.42 -8.11 -18.51
CA ASP A 137 -13.84 -6.79 -18.27
C ASP A 137 -12.33 -6.78 -18.53
N ILE A 138 -11.64 -7.88 -18.19
CA ILE A 138 -10.20 -8.01 -18.51
C ILE A 138 -10.02 -8.06 -20.03
N ASP A 139 -10.83 -8.85 -20.77
CA ASP A 139 -10.78 -8.95 -22.23
C ASP A 139 -10.98 -7.57 -22.87
N LYS A 140 -11.96 -6.79 -22.41
CA LYS A 140 -12.22 -5.42 -22.90
C LYS A 140 -11.07 -4.45 -22.64
N ASN A 141 -10.36 -4.61 -21.53
CA ASN A 141 -9.31 -3.69 -21.10
C ASN A 141 -7.89 -4.18 -21.40
N PHE A 142 -7.73 -5.39 -21.94
CA PHE A 142 -6.43 -6.01 -22.14
C PHE A 142 -5.49 -5.14 -22.98
N ASP A 143 -5.96 -4.63 -24.10
CA ASP A 143 -5.15 -3.80 -25.01
C ASP A 143 -4.71 -2.50 -24.33
N ALA A 144 -5.56 -1.89 -23.50
CA ALA A 144 -5.23 -0.70 -22.72
C ALA A 144 -4.15 -1.02 -21.67
N ILE A 145 -4.27 -2.14 -20.96
CA ILE A 145 -3.28 -2.62 -19.98
C ILE A 145 -1.94 -2.87 -20.66
N ALA A 146 -1.95 -3.60 -21.79
CA ALA A 146 -0.75 -3.91 -22.56
C ALA A 146 -0.06 -2.64 -23.06
N ALA A 147 -0.81 -1.71 -23.66
CA ALA A 147 -0.30 -0.43 -24.14
C ALA A 147 0.24 0.46 -22.99
N PHE A 148 -0.43 0.46 -21.83
CA PHE A 148 0.04 1.23 -20.68
C PHE A 148 1.34 0.67 -20.14
N SER A 149 1.52 -0.65 -20.10
CA SER A 149 2.72 -1.31 -19.58
C SER A 149 3.99 -1.04 -20.41
N GLU A 150 3.81 -0.71 -21.70
CA GLU A 150 4.91 -0.52 -22.67
C GLU A 150 5.87 -1.72 -22.76
N LEU A 151 5.37 -2.94 -22.53
CA LEU A 151 6.17 -4.15 -22.61
C LEU A 151 6.34 -4.67 -24.05
N GLY A 152 5.47 -4.25 -24.99
CA GLY A 152 5.50 -4.73 -26.36
C GLY A 152 5.40 -6.26 -26.43
N GLU A 153 6.21 -6.88 -27.27
CA GLU A 153 6.24 -8.34 -27.46
C GLU A 153 6.65 -9.10 -26.17
N ALA A 154 7.33 -8.46 -25.23
CA ALA A 154 7.72 -9.10 -23.98
C ALA A 154 6.52 -9.52 -23.13
N ILE A 155 5.30 -9.00 -23.41
CA ILE A 155 4.08 -9.39 -22.70
C ILE A 155 3.77 -10.89 -22.89
N ASP A 156 4.21 -11.49 -23.96
CA ASP A 156 4.04 -12.92 -24.27
C ASP A 156 5.19 -13.80 -23.76
N ALA A 157 6.22 -13.21 -23.15
CA ALA A 157 7.31 -13.94 -22.51
C ALA A 157 6.98 -14.28 -21.05
N PRO A 158 7.53 -15.38 -20.50
CA PRO A 158 7.38 -15.73 -19.09
C PRO A 158 7.91 -14.63 -18.16
N MET A 159 7.14 -14.25 -17.12
CA MET A 159 7.50 -13.14 -16.24
C MET A 159 8.79 -13.36 -15.42
N ARG A 160 9.26 -14.61 -15.28
CA ARG A 160 10.59 -14.90 -14.69
C ARG A 160 11.75 -14.28 -15.46
N THR A 161 11.52 -13.88 -16.73
CA THR A 161 12.53 -13.20 -17.57
C THR A 161 12.47 -11.68 -17.46
N TYR A 162 11.48 -11.13 -16.73
CA TYR A 162 11.28 -9.71 -16.60
C TYR A 162 12.30 -9.09 -15.64
N SER A 163 12.73 -7.87 -15.97
CA SER A 163 13.38 -7.02 -15.00
C SER A 163 12.40 -6.58 -13.92
N SER A 164 12.89 -6.10 -12.77
CA SER A 164 12.04 -5.54 -11.72
C SER A 164 11.17 -4.39 -12.23
N GLY A 165 11.70 -3.58 -13.15
CA GLY A 165 10.97 -2.50 -13.79
C GLY A 165 9.82 -2.99 -14.68
N MET A 166 10.06 -4.01 -15.52
CA MET A 166 9.01 -4.63 -16.35
C MET A 166 7.90 -5.24 -15.51
N TYR A 167 8.29 -5.93 -14.43
CA TYR A 167 7.34 -6.50 -13.48
C TYR A 167 6.46 -5.41 -12.85
N ALA A 168 7.07 -4.34 -12.34
CA ALA A 168 6.36 -3.23 -11.73
C ALA A 168 5.44 -2.50 -12.73
N ARG A 169 5.89 -2.31 -13.97
CA ARG A 169 5.08 -1.72 -15.05
C ARG A 169 3.81 -2.51 -15.31
N LEU A 170 3.91 -3.85 -15.47
CA LEU A 170 2.74 -4.68 -15.70
C LEU A 170 1.78 -4.65 -14.52
N ALA A 171 2.31 -4.80 -13.29
CA ALA A 171 1.50 -4.81 -12.09
C ALA A 171 0.76 -3.49 -11.87
N PHE A 172 1.43 -2.35 -12.11
CA PHE A 172 0.80 -1.04 -12.07
C PHE A 172 -0.27 -0.90 -13.15
N SER A 173 0.01 -1.35 -14.39
CA SER A 173 -0.93 -1.23 -15.51
C SER A 173 -2.25 -1.97 -15.24
N VAL A 174 -2.17 -3.17 -14.67
CA VAL A 174 -3.36 -3.91 -14.26
C VAL A 174 -4.14 -3.14 -13.19
N ALA A 175 -3.46 -2.69 -12.13
CA ALA A 175 -4.12 -2.00 -11.02
C ALA A 175 -4.70 -0.63 -11.42
N ALA A 176 -4.07 0.08 -12.35
CA ALA A 176 -4.53 1.38 -12.83
C ALA A 176 -5.79 1.31 -13.71
N VAL A 177 -6.08 0.14 -14.28
CA VAL A 177 -7.27 -0.07 -15.14
C VAL A 177 -8.45 -0.62 -14.34
N VAL A 178 -8.21 -1.29 -13.20
CA VAL A 178 -9.28 -1.88 -12.36
C VAL A 178 -10.26 -0.82 -11.82
N GLU A 179 -9.83 0.44 -11.71
CA GLU A 179 -10.65 1.56 -11.22
C GLU A 179 -11.43 1.25 -9.93
N PRO A 180 -10.75 0.85 -8.83
CA PRO A 180 -11.40 0.51 -7.57
C PRO A 180 -12.00 1.75 -6.89
N ASP A 181 -12.95 1.53 -5.95
CA ASP A 181 -13.48 2.60 -5.09
C ASP A 181 -12.40 3.19 -4.19
N ILE A 182 -11.48 2.34 -3.72
CA ILE A 182 -10.37 2.72 -2.84
C ILE A 182 -9.06 2.18 -3.41
N LEU A 183 -8.15 3.07 -3.81
CA LEU A 183 -6.84 2.70 -4.33
C LEU A 183 -5.74 3.02 -3.33
N ILE A 184 -4.99 2.00 -2.94
CA ILE A 184 -3.86 2.12 -2.01
C ILE A 184 -2.55 1.99 -2.78
N ILE A 185 -1.72 3.03 -2.71
CA ILE A 185 -0.48 3.16 -3.47
C ILE A 185 0.69 3.27 -2.48
N ASP A 186 1.61 2.30 -2.54
CA ASP A 186 2.87 2.38 -1.81
C ASP A 186 3.99 2.92 -2.70
N GLU A 187 5.11 3.24 -2.11
CA GLU A 187 6.36 3.71 -2.70
C GLU A 187 6.83 2.96 -3.95
N ALA A 188 6.21 1.83 -4.28
CA ALA A 188 6.45 1.05 -5.49
C ALA A 188 6.34 1.84 -6.81
N LEU A 189 5.76 3.06 -6.81
CA LEU A 189 5.80 3.99 -7.94
C LEU A 189 7.20 4.53 -8.25
N SER A 190 8.15 4.37 -7.34
CA SER A 190 9.55 4.76 -7.57
C SER A 190 10.35 3.76 -8.41
N THR A 191 9.78 2.56 -8.69
CA THR A 191 10.40 1.54 -9.53
C THR A 191 10.04 1.75 -10.99
N GLY A 192 11.05 1.94 -11.83
CA GLY A 192 10.89 2.17 -13.27
C GLY A 192 11.71 3.36 -13.73
N ASP A 193 11.68 3.65 -15.02
CA ASP A 193 12.29 4.86 -15.58
C ASP A 193 11.44 6.11 -15.32
N ALA A 194 12.05 7.27 -15.51
CA ALA A 194 11.43 8.56 -15.26
C ALA A 194 10.15 8.78 -16.08
N LYS A 195 10.10 8.27 -17.31
CA LYS A 195 8.96 8.40 -18.22
C LYS A 195 7.75 7.61 -17.71
N PHE A 196 7.95 6.36 -17.28
CA PHE A 196 6.88 5.54 -16.74
C PHE A 196 6.38 6.08 -15.39
N LYS A 197 7.27 6.64 -14.57
CA LYS A 197 6.90 7.31 -13.33
C LYS A 197 5.98 8.50 -13.59
N GLU A 198 6.32 9.36 -14.54
CA GLU A 198 5.48 10.50 -14.93
C GLU A 198 4.11 10.04 -15.44
N LYS A 199 4.07 9.03 -16.32
CA LYS A 199 2.85 8.42 -16.85
C LYS A 199 1.97 7.86 -15.72
N SER A 200 2.58 7.18 -14.75
CA SER A 200 1.88 6.63 -13.59
C SER A 200 1.31 7.72 -12.68
N LEU A 201 2.06 8.79 -12.43
CA LEU A 201 1.59 9.95 -11.67
C LEU A 201 0.41 10.66 -12.36
N ASN A 202 0.47 10.81 -13.68
CA ASN A 202 -0.63 11.39 -14.47
C ASN A 202 -1.88 10.50 -14.36
N ARG A 203 -1.73 9.18 -14.45
CA ARG A 203 -2.86 8.26 -14.28
C ARG A 203 -3.47 8.34 -12.87
N ILE A 204 -2.66 8.48 -11.83
CA ILE A 204 -3.16 8.69 -10.46
C ILE A 204 -3.95 10.00 -10.36
N LYS A 205 -3.48 11.08 -11.02
CA LYS A 205 -4.20 12.36 -11.06
C LYS A 205 -5.56 12.22 -11.78
N GLU A 206 -5.64 11.42 -12.85
CA GLU A 206 -6.91 11.12 -13.54
C GLU A 206 -7.88 10.32 -12.66
N LEU A 207 -7.35 9.39 -11.83
CA LEU A 207 -8.16 8.60 -10.89
C LEU A 207 -8.66 9.41 -9.68
N ARG A 208 -8.21 10.65 -9.52
CA ARG A 208 -8.67 11.56 -8.47
C ARG A 208 -10.05 12.13 -8.81
N THR A 209 -11.07 11.36 -8.54
CA THR A 209 -12.48 11.73 -8.77
C THR A 209 -13.23 11.80 -7.44
N ALA A 210 -14.40 12.43 -7.43
CA ALA A 210 -15.18 12.64 -6.21
C ALA A 210 -15.78 11.34 -5.63
N ASP A 211 -15.87 10.31 -6.44
CA ASP A 211 -16.43 8.99 -6.12
C ASP A 211 -15.37 7.95 -5.72
N ARG A 212 -14.10 8.36 -5.59
CA ARG A 212 -12.98 7.47 -5.22
C ARG A 212 -12.18 8.01 -4.06
N ALA A 213 -11.58 7.10 -3.29
CA ALA A 213 -10.60 7.44 -2.26
C ALA A 213 -9.22 6.88 -2.66
N LEU A 214 -8.19 7.71 -2.56
CA LEU A 214 -6.82 7.30 -2.82
C LEU A 214 -6.00 7.42 -1.54
N ILE A 215 -5.19 6.42 -1.23
CA ILE A 215 -4.26 6.45 -0.09
C ILE A 215 -2.85 6.26 -0.64
N LEU A 216 -2.00 7.27 -0.48
CA LEU A 216 -0.66 7.32 -1.07
C LEU A 216 0.41 7.38 0.01
N VAL A 217 1.38 6.46 -0.07
CA VAL A 217 2.64 6.55 0.70
C VAL A 217 3.78 6.86 -0.24
N SER A 218 4.53 7.91 0.05
CA SER A 218 5.74 8.26 -0.69
C SER A 218 6.76 8.93 0.22
N HIS A 219 8.04 8.66 -0.02
CA HIS A 219 9.13 9.41 0.59
C HIS A 219 9.39 10.75 -0.10
N ALA A 220 8.87 10.95 -1.31
CA ALA A 220 8.94 12.21 -2.04
C ALA A 220 7.85 13.17 -1.53
N LEU A 221 8.16 13.98 -0.53
CA LEU A 221 7.21 14.93 0.07
C LEU A 221 6.61 15.90 -0.96
N ALA A 222 7.37 16.29 -1.99
CA ALA A 222 6.86 17.11 -3.08
C ALA A 222 5.74 16.42 -3.88
N THR A 223 5.84 15.11 -4.09
CA THR A 223 4.78 14.32 -4.74
C THR A 223 3.52 14.25 -3.87
N ILE A 224 3.68 14.10 -2.56
CA ILE A 224 2.56 14.13 -1.60
C ILE A 224 1.87 15.51 -1.64
N GLU A 225 2.64 16.59 -1.63
CA GLU A 225 2.13 17.96 -1.65
C GLU A 225 1.38 18.29 -2.95
N ASP A 226 1.85 17.76 -4.10
CA ASP A 226 1.23 17.98 -5.43
C ASP A 226 -0.07 17.18 -5.64
N ILE A 227 -0.13 15.96 -5.11
CA ILE A 227 -1.21 15.03 -5.42
C ILE A 227 -2.29 14.97 -4.34
N CYS A 228 -1.89 15.02 -3.06
CA CYS A 228 -2.79 14.81 -1.94
C CYS A 228 -3.56 16.07 -1.56
N ASN A 229 -4.82 15.90 -1.14
CA ASN A 229 -5.63 16.98 -0.57
C ASN A 229 -5.68 16.89 0.96
N GLU A 230 -5.24 15.78 1.54
CA GLU A 230 -5.11 15.58 2.98
C GLU A 230 -3.86 14.75 3.28
N VAL A 231 -3.20 15.02 4.40
CA VAL A 231 -2.00 14.28 4.83
C VAL A 231 -2.11 13.88 6.29
N ILE A 232 -1.68 12.66 6.59
CA ILE A 232 -1.40 12.22 7.96
C ILE A 232 0.09 11.97 8.14
N TRP A 233 0.62 12.36 9.29
CA TRP A 233 1.97 12.07 9.71
C TRP A 233 1.97 11.03 10.84
N LEU A 234 2.69 9.93 10.61
CA LEU A 234 2.92 8.88 11.60
C LEU A 234 4.35 8.94 12.15
N ASP A 235 4.51 8.78 13.47
CA ASP A 235 5.80 8.51 14.11
C ASP A 235 5.65 7.43 15.16
N LYS A 236 6.52 6.40 15.10
CA LYS A 236 6.53 5.25 16.05
C LYS A 236 5.14 4.64 16.28
N GLY A 237 4.38 4.49 15.22
CA GLY A 237 3.04 3.89 15.23
C GLY A 237 1.92 4.78 15.74
N LYS A 238 2.16 6.06 15.95
CA LYS A 238 1.16 7.04 16.41
C LYS A 238 0.86 8.08 15.35
N LEU A 239 -0.37 8.56 15.31
CA LEU A 239 -0.78 9.70 14.52
C LEU A 239 -0.30 10.98 15.19
N MET A 240 0.58 11.73 14.53
CA MET A 240 1.18 12.96 15.05
C MET A 240 0.43 14.21 14.58
N ALA A 241 0.03 14.23 13.31
CA ALA A 241 -0.74 15.32 12.73
C ALA A 241 -1.59 14.81 11.57
N ARG A 242 -2.68 15.55 11.28
CA ARG A 242 -3.57 15.36 10.15
C ARG A 242 -4.06 16.71 9.64
N GLY A 243 -4.13 16.89 8.34
CA GLY A 243 -4.67 18.11 7.76
C GLY A 243 -4.11 18.46 6.39
N ASN A 244 -4.00 19.75 6.13
CA ASN A 244 -3.50 20.30 4.87
C ASN A 244 -2.06 19.80 4.59
N PRO A 245 -1.76 19.34 3.35
CA PRO A 245 -0.45 18.81 2.99
C PRO A 245 0.71 19.73 3.35
N THR A 246 0.64 21.00 2.99
CA THR A 246 1.73 21.97 3.22
C THR A 246 2.01 22.14 4.71
N GLU A 247 0.97 22.26 5.56
CA GLU A 247 1.11 22.45 7.02
C GLU A 247 1.70 21.21 7.70
N VAL A 248 1.16 20.03 7.38
CA VAL A 248 1.62 18.77 7.98
C VAL A 248 3.05 18.44 7.55
N ILE A 249 3.39 18.69 6.27
CA ILE A 249 4.75 18.49 5.76
C ILE A 249 5.74 19.46 6.39
N ALA A 250 5.36 20.72 6.61
CA ALA A 250 6.20 21.71 7.30
C ALA A 250 6.52 21.24 8.73
N SER A 251 5.51 20.87 9.50
CA SER A 251 5.66 20.34 10.86
C SER A 251 6.54 19.09 10.91
N TYR A 252 6.38 18.18 9.94
CA TYR A 252 7.22 17.00 9.82
C TYR A 252 8.70 17.35 9.55
N ARG A 253 8.95 18.31 8.66
CA ARG A 253 10.34 18.78 8.35
C ARG A 253 11.01 19.39 9.58
N GLU A 254 10.30 20.22 10.33
CA GLU A 254 10.79 20.82 11.58
C GLU A 254 11.17 19.75 12.60
N PHE A 255 10.29 18.76 12.80
CA PHE A 255 10.55 17.65 13.71
C PHE A 255 11.77 16.81 13.32
N VAL A 256 11.94 16.51 12.02
CA VAL A 256 13.10 15.75 11.52
C VAL A 256 14.40 16.55 11.70
N ASN A 257 14.37 17.87 11.46
CA ASN A 257 15.53 18.74 11.63
C ASN A 257 15.93 18.86 13.11
N ALA A 258 14.97 19.04 14.01
CA ALA A 258 15.22 19.09 15.45
C ALA A 258 15.85 17.77 15.98
N ARG A 259 15.40 16.62 15.46
CA ARG A 259 16.02 15.33 15.83
C ARG A 259 17.46 15.16 15.31
N LYS A 260 17.76 15.68 14.13
CA LYS A 260 19.12 15.64 13.58
C LYS A 260 20.08 16.52 14.40
N SER A 261 19.63 17.71 14.82
CA SER A 261 20.42 18.59 15.67
C SER A 261 20.71 17.95 17.03
N ALA A 262 19.70 17.34 17.67
CA ALA A 262 19.89 16.66 18.95
C ALA A 262 20.85 15.46 18.89
N SER A 263 20.87 14.71 17.77
CA SER A 263 21.79 13.58 17.59
C SER A 263 23.23 14.00 17.26
N SER A 264 23.45 15.19 16.72
CA SER A 264 24.81 15.72 16.46
C SER A 264 25.46 16.27 17.74
N ASP A 265 24.69 16.64 18.74
CA ASP A 265 25.21 17.16 20.02
C ASP A 265 25.57 16.03 21.02
N GLU A 266 25.13 14.77 20.79
CA GLU A 266 25.49 13.61 21.62
C GLU A 266 26.81 12.93 21.16
N ASP A 267 27.32 13.24 19.98
CA ASP A 267 28.54 12.64 19.41
C ASP A 267 29.79 13.58 19.58
N VAL A 268 29.71 14.67 20.36
CA VAL A 268 30.79 15.58 20.73
C VAL A 268 31.11 15.45 22.23
#